data_fd36a40a05fbf554cfe6422649cfc1c7
#
_entry.id   fd36a40a05fbf554cfe6422649cfc1c7
#
_cell.length_a   1.000
_cell.length_b   1.000
_cell.length_c   1.000
_cell.angle_alpha   90.00
_cell.angle_beta   90.00
_cell.angle_gamma   90.00
#
_symmetry.space_group_name_H-M   'P 1'
#
loop_
_entity.id
_entity.type
_entity.pdbx_description
1 polymer ?
#
loop_
_entity_poly.entity_id
_entity_poly.type
_entity_poly.pdbx_seq_one_letter_code
_entity_poly.pdbx_strand_id
1 'polypeptide(L)'
;MELSDDINQCANLVKQGDHDRYRIIMTLEPKLRSDLFVLMAANIEISRAPWISKENLISEIRLRWWLDAIEEIASKQSVRRHFVTSPLEKILNKSQTKLIKENILARSWDINLEPHLSENELFRYIDATSGNIWAVAAELLGGSQKIGRLLGNAIGVIQYCKASNELIL
;
A
#
# COMPACT_ATOMS: atom_id res chain seq x y z
N MET A 1 -9.97 -19.20 11.23
CA MET A 1 -10.51 -18.17 10.33
C MET A 1 -10.02 -18.52 8.95
N GLU A 2 -10.92 -18.74 8.01
CA GLU A 2 -10.56 -19.20 6.67
C GLU A 2 -10.01 -18.04 5.82
N LEU A 3 -9.22 -18.36 4.77
CA LEU A 3 -8.62 -17.39 3.85
C LEU A 3 -9.70 -16.50 3.18
N SER A 4 -10.89 -17.05 2.92
CA SER A 4 -12.06 -16.31 2.42
C SER A 4 -12.51 -15.21 3.36
N ASP A 5 -12.47 -15.43 4.67
CA ASP A 5 -12.84 -14.44 5.68
C ASP A 5 -11.84 -13.29 5.72
N ASP A 6 -10.55 -13.59 5.58
CA ASP A 6 -9.50 -12.58 5.50
C ASP A 6 -9.67 -11.68 4.26
N ILE A 7 -9.97 -12.27 3.10
CA ILE A 7 -10.23 -11.51 1.86
C ILE A 7 -11.47 -10.62 2.02
N ASN A 8 -12.54 -11.13 2.67
CA ASN A 8 -13.72 -10.33 2.94
C ASN A 8 -13.42 -9.15 3.88
N GLN A 9 -12.56 -9.35 4.89
CA GLN A 9 -12.10 -8.26 5.76
C GLN A 9 -11.28 -7.23 4.97
N CYS A 10 -10.39 -7.68 4.05
CA CYS A 10 -9.67 -6.78 3.15
C CYS A 10 -10.63 -5.95 2.29
N ALA A 11 -11.64 -6.59 1.67
CA ALA A 11 -12.64 -5.89 0.87
C ALA A 11 -13.42 -4.84 1.69
N ASN A 12 -13.81 -5.19 2.92
CA ASN A 12 -14.49 -4.26 3.84
C ASN A 12 -13.59 -3.10 4.25
N LEU A 13 -12.30 -3.34 4.51
CA LEU A 13 -11.34 -2.29 4.82
C LEU A 13 -11.19 -1.32 3.64
N VAL A 14 -11.09 -1.83 2.41
CA VAL A 14 -11.01 -0.99 1.20
C VAL A 14 -12.32 -0.21 1.02
N LYS A 15 -13.48 -0.84 1.21
CA LYS A 15 -14.79 -0.17 1.11
C LYS A 15 -14.91 1.03 2.06
N GLN A 16 -14.38 0.90 3.28
CA GLN A 16 -14.45 1.95 4.30
C GLN A 16 -13.34 3.00 4.13
N GLY A 17 -12.14 2.57 3.73
CA GLY A 17 -10.96 3.41 3.68
C GLY A 17 -10.70 4.11 2.34
N ASP A 18 -11.21 3.52 1.24
CA ASP A 18 -11.08 4.07 -0.12
C ASP A 18 -12.23 3.58 -0.99
N HIS A 19 -13.37 4.28 -0.87
CA HIS A 19 -14.60 3.91 -1.53
C HIS A 19 -14.50 3.95 -3.06
N ASP A 20 -13.71 4.85 -3.61
CA ASP A 20 -13.53 4.98 -5.06
C ASP A 20 -12.76 3.78 -5.62
N ARG A 21 -11.64 3.38 -4.98
CA ARG A 21 -10.94 2.15 -5.37
C ARG A 21 -11.81 0.91 -5.19
N TYR A 22 -12.60 0.83 -4.13
CA TYR A 22 -13.56 -0.28 -3.94
C TYR A 22 -14.51 -0.38 -5.14
N ARG A 23 -15.11 0.73 -5.55
CA ARG A 23 -16.03 0.75 -6.71
C ARG A 23 -15.34 0.33 -8.01
N ILE A 24 -14.13 0.81 -8.24
CA ILE A 24 -13.33 0.42 -9.43
C ILE A 24 -13.06 -1.09 -9.41
N ILE A 25 -12.62 -1.65 -8.29
CA ILE A 25 -12.37 -3.10 -8.17
C ILE A 25 -13.64 -3.90 -8.43
N MET A 26 -14.80 -3.42 -7.98
CA MET A 26 -16.09 -4.09 -8.20
C MET A 26 -16.52 -4.16 -9.67
N THR A 27 -15.95 -3.34 -10.56
CA THR A 27 -16.21 -3.41 -12.01
C THR A 27 -15.45 -4.55 -12.71
N LEU A 28 -14.43 -5.11 -12.05
CA LEU A 28 -13.62 -6.18 -12.61
C LEU A 28 -14.34 -7.54 -12.52
N GLU A 29 -13.81 -8.52 -13.26
CA GLU A 29 -14.25 -9.92 -13.11
C GLU A 29 -14.00 -10.42 -11.66
N PRO A 30 -14.93 -11.22 -11.09
CA PRO A 30 -14.83 -11.65 -9.69
C PRO A 30 -13.49 -12.28 -9.31
N LYS A 31 -12.89 -13.07 -10.22
CA LYS A 31 -11.59 -13.72 -9.99
C LYS A 31 -10.41 -12.78 -9.79
N LEU A 32 -10.50 -11.53 -10.30
CA LEU A 32 -9.45 -10.52 -10.20
C LEU A 32 -9.60 -9.61 -8.99
N ARG A 33 -10.78 -9.63 -8.34
CA ARG A 33 -11.08 -8.69 -7.24
C ARG A 33 -10.32 -9.01 -5.97
N SER A 34 -10.18 -10.30 -5.62
CA SER A 34 -9.57 -10.75 -4.36
C SER A 34 -8.15 -10.22 -4.19
N ASP A 35 -7.32 -10.37 -5.20
CA ASP A 35 -5.91 -9.98 -5.13
C ASP A 35 -5.75 -8.47 -5.00
N LEU A 36 -6.60 -7.70 -5.71
CA LEU A 36 -6.61 -6.25 -5.59
C LEU A 36 -7.16 -5.77 -4.25
N PHE A 37 -8.19 -6.42 -3.68
CA PHE A 37 -8.64 -6.07 -2.33
C PHE A 37 -7.57 -6.31 -1.28
N VAL A 38 -6.83 -7.42 -1.38
CA VAL A 38 -5.71 -7.72 -0.49
C VAL A 38 -4.58 -6.68 -0.64
N LEU A 39 -4.17 -6.36 -1.86
CA LEU A 39 -3.14 -5.34 -2.12
C LEU A 39 -3.56 -3.96 -1.61
N MET A 40 -4.79 -3.52 -1.90
CA MET A 40 -5.27 -2.21 -1.47
C MET A 40 -5.50 -2.13 0.04
N ALA A 41 -5.92 -3.22 0.69
CA ALA A 41 -5.98 -3.30 2.13
C ALA A 41 -4.60 -3.15 2.77
N ALA A 42 -3.57 -3.83 2.22
CA ALA A 42 -2.18 -3.65 2.65
C ALA A 42 -1.72 -2.20 2.49
N ASN A 43 -2.01 -1.56 1.36
CA ASN A 43 -1.68 -0.15 1.14
C ASN A 43 -2.37 0.77 2.15
N ILE A 44 -3.65 0.55 2.49
CA ILE A 44 -4.38 1.34 3.48
C ILE A 44 -3.74 1.18 4.87
N GLU A 45 -3.46 -0.03 5.31
CA GLU A 45 -2.84 -0.30 6.61
C GLU A 45 -1.43 0.33 6.71
N ILE A 46 -0.60 0.19 5.66
CA ILE A 46 0.74 0.76 5.59
C ILE A 46 0.66 2.30 5.59
N SER A 47 -0.23 2.90 4.80
CA SER A 47 -0.36 4.36 4.72
C SER A 47 -0.92 4.99 6.00
N ARG A 48 -1.70 4.25 6.79
CA ARG A 48 -2.22 4.70 8.09
C ARG A 48 -1.22 4.54 9.23
N ALA A 49 -0.21 3.68 9.08
CA ALA A 49 0.75 3.38 10.14
C ALA A 49 1.45 4.63 10.73
N PRO A 50 1.88 5.63 9.93
CA PRO A 50 2.46 6.87 10.46
C PRO A 50 1.49 7.71 11.30
N TRP A 51 0.19 7.59 11.06
CA TRP A 51 -0.85 8.45 11.66
C TRP A 51 -1.60 7.82 12.82
N ILE A 52 -1.20 6.60 13.24
CA ILE A 52 -1.93 5.83 14.27
C ILE A 52 -1.79 6.43 15.68
N SER A 53 -0.74 7.22 15.91
CA SER A 53 -0.44 7.87 17.18
C SER A 53 0.22 9.23 16.93
N LYS A 54 0.12 10.10 17.94
CA LYS A 54 0.92 11.35 18.00
C LYS A 54 2.36 11.10 18.47
N GLU A 55 2.65 9.91 19.00
CA GLU A 55 3.97 9.51 19.43
C GLU A 55 4.72 8.84 18.27
N ASN A 56 5.75 9.50 17.74
CA ASN A 56 6.53 9.01 16.59
C ASN A 56 7.02 7.58 16.77
N LEU A 57 7.46 7.22 17.97
CA LEU A 57 7.94 5.87 18.29
C LEU A 57 6.90 4.78 18.00
N ILE A 58 5.62 5.04 18.32
CA ILE A 58 4.53 4.08 18.06
C ILE A 58 4.33 3.91 16.56
N SER A 59 4.38 5.00 15.80
CA SER A 59 4.28 4.99 14.34
C SER A 59 5.45 4.26 13.68
N GLU A 60 6.68 4.47 14.16
CA GLU A 60 7.88 3.76 13.71
C GLU A 60 7.78 2.25 13.97
N ILE A 61 7.35 1.85 15.18
CA ILE A 61 7.13 0.44 15.54
C ILE A 61 6.08 -0.18 14.59
N ARG A 62 5.03 0.54 14.23
CA ARG A 62 3.99 0.06 13.32
C ARG A 62 4.52 -0.13 11.90
N LEU A 63 5.29 0.82 11.37
CA LEU A 63 5.96 0.68 10.08
C LEU A 63 6.97 -0.47 10.08
N ARG A 64 7.75 -0.61 11.16
CA ARG A 64 8.68 -1.73 11.33
C ARG A 64 7.98 -3.07 11.30
N TRP A 65 6.81 -3.19 11.96
CA TRP A 65 6.00 -4.41 11.92
C TRP A 65 5.61 -4.80 10.49
N TRP A 66 5.21 -3.82 9.67
CA TRP A 66 4.89 -4.07 8.26
C TRP A 66 6.12 -4.45 7.45
N LEU A 67 7.26 -3.80 7.72
CA LEU A 67 8.52 -4.13 7.05
C LEU A 67 8.93 -5.58 7.32
N ASP A 68 8.89 -5.99 8.58
CA ASP A 68 9.22 -7.36 8.98
C ASP A 68 8.24 -8.37 8.33
N ALA A 69 6.95 -8.08 8.29
CA ALA A 69 5.95 -8.94 7.63
C ALA A 69 6.23 -9.13 6.13
N ILE A 70 6.62 -8.07 5.42
CA ILE A 70 7.00 -8.17 4.01
C ILE A 70 8.32 -8.92 3.82
N GLU A 71 9.28 -8.80 4.73
CA GLU A 71 10.53 -9.57 4.71
C GLU A 71 10.28 -11.07 4.97
N GLU A 72 9.36 -11.42 5.86
CA GLU A 72 8.90 -12.81 6.07
C GLU A 72 8.30 -13.39 4.80
N ILE A 73 7.43 -12.65 4.10
CA ILE A 73 6.85 -13.06 2.81
C ILE A 73 7.95 -13.25 1.75
N ALA A 74 8.88 -12.29 1.63
CA ALA A 74 9.95 -12.33 0.64
C ALA A 74 10.93 -13.49 0.83
N SER A 75 11.19 -13.87 2.09
CA SER A 75 12.09 -14.97 2.47
C SER A 75 11.39 -16.33 2.57
N LYS A 76 10.06 -16.38 2.35
CA LYS A 76 9.23 -17.59 2.51
C LYS A 76 9.36 -18.23 3.90
N GLN A 77 9.52 -17.39 4.92
CA GLN A 77 9.49 -17.81 6.33
C GLN A 77 8.03 -17.93 6.82
N SER A 78 7.85 -18.36 8.08
CA SER A 78 6.53 -18.36 8.70
C SER A 78 6.03 -16.91 8.82
N VAL A 79 5.05 -16.54 8.01
CA VAL A 79 4.47 -15.20 7.97
C VAL A 79 3.56 -15.01 9.19
N ARG A 80 3.74 -13.89 9.90
CA ARG A 80 2.89 -13.51 11.04
C ARG A 80 1.42 -13.44 10.65
N ARG A 81 0.57 -14.02 11.49
CA ARG A 81 -0.87 -14.12 11.20
C ARG A 81 -1.55 -12.75 11.33
N HIS A 82 -2.12 -12.27 10.23
CA HIS A 82 -2.96 -11.07 10.16
C HIS A 82 -3.89 -11.19 8.94
N PHE A 83 -5.09 -10.63 8.98
CA PHE A 83 -6.07 -10.78 7.91
C PHE A 83 -5.61 -10.21 6.55
N VAL A 84 -4.57 -9.35 6.55
CA VAL A 84 -3.94 -8.85 5.33
C VAL A 84 -2.70 -9.67 4.96
N THR A 85 -1.79 -9.96 5.89
CA THR A 85 -0.51 -10.62 5.57
C THR A 85 -0.70 -12.06 5.09
N SER A 86 -1.67 -12.78 5.66
CA SER A 86 -1.95 -14.17 5.29
C SER A 86 -2.39 -14.35 3.83
N PRO A 87 -3.35 -13.56 3.27
CA PRO A 87 -3.63 -13.60 1.85
C PRO A 87 -2.56 -12.89 0.99
N LEU A 88 -1.87 -11.86 1.51
CA LEU A 88 -0.84 -11.14 0.79
C LEU A 88 0.35 -12.05 0.41
N GLU A 89 0.72 -12.98 1.30
CA GLU A 89 1.73 -14.01 1.04
C GLU A 89 1.41 -14.86 -0.21
N LYS A 90 0.12 -15.07 -0.51
CA LYS A 90 -0.32 -15.92 -1.62
C LYS A 90 -0.25 -15.22 -2.98
N ILE A 91 -0.31 -13.89 -3.00
CA ILE A 91 -0.41 -13.12 -4.23
C ILE A 91 0.91 -12.43 -4.62
N LEU A 92 1.82 -12.19 -3.68
CA LEU A 92 3.07 -11.46 -3.98
C LEU A 92 4.21 -12.40 -4.37
N ASN A 93 4.91 -12.03 -5.45
CA ASN A 93 6.20 -12.59 -5.80
C ASN A 93 7.36 -11.75 -5.21
N LYS A 94 8.61 -12.24 -5.37
CA LYS A 94 9.82 -11.59 -4.82
C LYS A 94 10.06 -10.18 -5.37
N SER A 95 9.71 -9.89 -6.63
CA SER A 95 9.89 -8.55 -7.20
C SER A 95 8.86 -7.57 -6.63
N GLN A 96 7.63 -8.03 -6.44
CA GLN A 96 6.54 -7.25 -5.86
C GLN A 96 6.77 -6.94 -4.38
N THR A 97 7.30 -7.90 -3.60
CA THR A 97 7.65 -7.64 -2.19
C THR A 97 8.71 -6.55 -2.06
N LYS A 98 9.66 -6.44 -3.02
CA LYS A 98 10.63 -5.34 -3.04
C LYS A 98 9.94 -3.98 -3.21
N LEU A 99 8.97 -3.87 -4.12
CA LEU A 99 8.22 -2.63 -4.35
C LEU A 99 7.39 -2.23 -3.12
N ILE A 100 6.76 -3.20 -2.44
CA ILE A 100 6.03 -2.94 -1.19
C ILE A 100 6.99 -2.53 -0.07
N LYS A 101 8.18 -3.14 0.03
CA LYS A 101 9.22 -2.74 0.99
C LYS A 101 9.65 -1.29 0.77
N GLU A 102 9.91 -0.88 -0.47
CA GLU A 102 10.25 0.50 -0.82
C GLU A 102 9.12 1.48 -0.45
N ASN A 103 7.85 1.07 -0.64
CA ASN A 103 6.68 1.85 -0.21
C ASN A 103 6.68 2.08 1.31
N ILE A 104 6.90 1.03 2.11
CA ILE A 104 6.92 1.13 3.58
C ILE A 104 8.05 2.05 4.03
N LEU A 105 9.25 1.91 3.46
CA LEU A 105 10.41 2.74 3.81
C LEU A 105 10.17 4.22 3.49
N ALA A 106 9.51 4.52 2.37
CA ALA A 106 9.17 5.90 2.01
C ALA A 106 8.16 6.53 2.99
N ARG A 107 7.27 5.72 3.61
CA ARG A 107 6.29 6.19 4.60
C ARG A 107 6.90 6.64 5.93
N SER A 108 8.18 6.39 6.20
CA SER A 108 8.86 6.97 7.36
C SER A 108 8.92 8.51 7.29
N TRP A 109 8.87 9.09 6.10
CA TRP A 109 8.75 10.54 5.91
C TRP A 109 7.45 11.10 6.53
N ASP A 110 6.34 10.36 6.43
CA ASP A 110 5.02 10.78 6.93
C ASP A 110 4.99 10.95 8.47
N ILE A 111 5.98 10.38 9.19
CA ILE A 111 6.08 10.50 10.67
C ILE A 111 6.59 11.89 11.08
N ASN A 112 7.61 12.39 10.37
CA ASN A 112 8.28 13.63 10.74
C ASN A 112 7.74 14.84 9.99
N LEU A 113 7.09 14.65 8.84
CA LEU A 113 6.50 15.69 7.99
C LEU A 113 7.48 16.81 7.63
N GLU A 114 8.76 16.48 7.42
CA GLU A 114 9.74 17.46 6.96
C GLU A 114 9.42 17.87 5.50
N PRO A 115 9.49 19.16 5.16
CA PRO A 115 9.26 19.58 3.78
C PRO A 115 10.24 18.89 2.81
N HIS A 116 9.75 18.44 1.66
CA HIS A 116 10.63 17.97 0.59
C HIS A 116 11.52 19.10 0.11
N LEU A 117 12.84 18.87 0.08
CA LEU A 117 13.83 19.90 -0.28
C LEU A 117 13.86 20.20 -1.79
N SER A 118 13.26 19.34 -2.61
CA SER A 118 13.20 19.50 -4.05
C SER A 118 12.02 18.73 -4.68
N GLU A 119 11.64 19.14 -5.90
CA GLU A 119 10.65 18.39 -6.70
C GLU A 119 11.08 16.93 -6.91
N ASN A 120 12.38 16.68 -7.09
CA ASN A 120 12.90 15.33 -7.27
C ASN A 120 12.68 14.43 -6.04
N GLU A 121 12.75 14.98 -4.83
CA GLU A 121 12.45 14.23 -3.60
C GLU A 121 10.97 13.93 -3.49
N LEU A 122 10.12 14.90 -3.77
CA LEU A 122 8.68 14.72 -3.83
C LEU A 122 8.30 13.63 -4.85
N PHE A 123 8.84 13.70 -6.07
CA PHE A 123 8.56 12.69 -7.09
C PHE A 123 9.07 11.31 -6.70
N ARG A 124 10.23 11.17 -6.04
CA ARG A 124 10.70 9.89 -5.51
C ARG A 124 9.77 9.34 -4.43
N TYR A 125 9.28 10.19 -3.54
CA TYR A 125 8.29 9.80 -2.53
C TYR A 125 6.99 9.30 -3.19
N ILE A 126 6.45 10.03 -4.16
CA ILE A 126 5.24 9.66 -4.90
C ILE A 126 5.45 8.34 -5.66
N ASP A 127 6.58 8.18 -6.34
CA ASP A 127 6.91 6.96 -7.07
C ASP A 127 7.01 5.75 -6.15
N ALA A 128 7.68 5.89 -5.01
CA ALA A 128 7.82 4.82 -4.03
C ALA A 128 6.48 4.48 -3.35
N THR A 129 5.63 5.46 -3.04
CA THR A 129 4.37 5.25 -2.31
C THR A 129 3.21 4.88 -3.22
N SER A 130 2.91 5.68 -4.23
CA SER A 130 1.80 5.43 -5.15
C SER A 130 2.24 4.64 -6.37
N GLY A 131 3.34 5.02 -7.02
CA GLY A 131 3.87 4.36 -8.21
C GLY A 131 4.08 2.86 -8.01
N ASN A 132 4.73 2.46 -6.92
CA ASN A 132 5.00 1.05 -6.61
C ASN A 132 3.71 0.23 -6.40
N ILE A 133 2.71 0.76 -5.70
CA ILE A 133 1.43 0.07 -5.46
C ILE A 133 0.69 -0.19 -6.78
N TRP A 134 0.62 0.81 -7.65
CA TRP A 134 -0.05 0.64 -8.94
C TRP A 134 0.75 -0.21 -9.93
N ALA A 135 2.09 -0.24 -9.81
CA ALA A 135 2.92 -1.18 -10.56
C ALA A 135 2.61 -2.63 -10.19
N VAL A 136 2.50 -2.92 -8.88
CA VAL A 136 2.09 -4.26 -8.39
C VAL A 136 0.66 -4.58 -8.83
N ALA A 137 -0.29 -3.63 -8.70
CA ALA A 137 -1.67 -3.83 -9.12
C ALA A 137 -1.78 -4.19 -10.61
N ALA A 138 -1.05 -3.46 -11.47
CA ALA A 138 -1.03 -3.74 -12.92
C ALA A 138 -0.49 -5.15 -13.22
N GLU A 139 0.57 -5.57 -12.54
CA GLU A 139 1.15 -6.92 -12.72
C GLU A 139 0.19 -8.03 -12.26
N LEU A 140 -0.50 -7.85 -11.14
CA LEU A 140 -1.53 -8.79 -10.67
C LEU A 140 -2.69 -8.94 -11.66
N LEU A 141 -2.96 -7.91 -12.44
CA LEU A 141 -3.95 -7.92 -13.53
C LEU A 141 -3.39 -8.46 -14.86
N GLY A 142 -2.13 -8.91 -14.91
CA GLY A 142 -1.46 -9.36 -16.13
C GLY A 142 -0.97 -8.23 -17.04
N GLY A 143 -0.95 -6.99 -16.54
CA GLY A 143 -0.51 -5.80 -17.26
C GLY A 143 0.96 -5.43 -17.02
N SER A 144 1.36 -4.27 -17.52
CA SER A 144 2.73 -3.77 -17.43
C SER A 144 2.97 -2.98 -16.14
N GLN A 145 3.99 -3.36 -15.36
CA GLN A 145 4.46 -2.59 -14.20
C GLN A 145 4.77 -1.12 -14.57
N LYS A 146 5.37 -0.88 -15.74
CA LYS A 146 5.72 0.47 -16.20
C LYS A 146 4.46 1.34 -16.37
N ILE A 147 3.40 0.80 -16.98
CA ILE A 147 2.14 1.53 -17.19
C ILE A 147 1.45 1.76 -15.84
N GLY A 148 1.39 0.74 -14.98
CA GLY A 148 0.85 0.86 -13.63
C GLY A 148 1.57 1.93 -12.82
N ARG A 149 2.91 1.97 -12.87
CA ARG A 149 3.72 2.98 -12.18
C ARG A 149 3.42 4.40 -12.66
N LEU A 150 3.33 4.62 -13.97
CA LEU A 150 2.98 5.94 -14.54
C LEU A 150 1.60 6.41 -14.08
N LEU A 151 0.61 5.52 -14.11
CA LEU A 151 -0.73 5.80 -13.58
C LEU A 151 -0.67 6.11 -12.08
N GLY A 152 0.07 5.31 -11.32
CA GLY A 152 0.27 5.50 -9.88
C GLY A 152 0.90 6.84 -9.55
N ASN A 153 1.89 7.28 -10.31
CA ASN A 153 2.53 8.58 -10.13
C ASN A 153 1.55 9.73 -10.39
N ALA A 154 0.75 9.65 -11.44
CA ALA A 154 -0.28 10.67 -11.72
C ALA A 154 -1.33 10.74 -10.59
N ILE A 155 -1.83 9.59 -10.13
CA ILE A 155 -2.78 9.52 -9.00
C ILE A 155 -2.11 10.05 -7.72
N GLY A 156 -0.86 9.70 -7.46
CA GLY A 156 -0.10 10.12 -6.29
C GLY A 156 0.09 11.64 -6.21
N VAL A 157 0.36 12.30 -7.33
CA VAL A 157 0.42 13.77 -7.40
C VAL A 157 -0.93 14.39 -6.99
N ILE A 158 -2.04 13.88 -7.54
CA ILE A 158 -3.39 14.39 -7.21
C ILE A 158 -3.70 14.19 -5.72
N GLN A 159 -3.37 13.01 -5.18
CA GLN A 159 -3.60 12.71 -3.75
C GLN A 159 -2.73 13.60 -2.85
N TYR A 160 -1.47 13.82 -3.20
CA TYR A 160 -0.57 14.71 -2.47
C TYR A 160 -1.08 16.14 -2.45
N CYS A 161 -1.53 16.68 -3.60
CA CYS A 161 -2.12 18.02 -3.68
C CYS A 161 -3.40 18.16 -2.85
N LYS A 162 -4.24 17.13 -2.78
CA LYS A 162 -5.43 17.13 -1.91
C LYS A 162 -5.04 17.14 -0.44
N ALA A 163 -4.11 16.27 -0.03
CA ALA A 163 -3.67 16.18 1.35
C ALA A 163 -2.96 17.48 1.83
N SER A 164 -2.15 18.12 0.97
CA SER A 164 -1.48 19.37 1.33
C SER A 164 -2.46 20.53 1.56
N ASN A 165 -3.58 20.56 0.85
CA ASN A 165 -4.63 21.57 1.09
C ASN A 165 -5.33 21.38 2.44
N GLU A 166 -5.45 20.14 2.93
CA GLU A 166 -6.02 19.84 4.25
C GLU A 166 -5.05 20.13 5.41
N LEU A 167 -3.73 20.14 5.13
CA LEU A 167 -2.69 20.43 6.12
C LEU A 167 -2.41 21.95 6.27
N ILE A 168 -2.88 22.78 5.33
CA ILE A 168 -2.69 24.24 5.34
C ILE A 168 -3.86 24.95 6.05
N LEU A 169 -4.97 24.25 6.32
CA LEU A 169 -6.13 24.77 7.05
C LEU A 169 -6.09 24.38 8.54
#